data_cf209840d9833c6da3443adb38649b2a
#
_entry.id   cf209840d9833c6da3443adb38649b2a
#
_cell.length_a   1.000
_cell.length_b   1.000
_cell.length_c   1.000
_cell.angle_alpha   90.00
_cell.angle_beta   90.00
_cell.angle_gamma   90.00
#
_symmetry.space_group_name_H-M   'P 1'
#
loop_
_entity.id
_entity.type
_entity.pdbx_description
1 polymer ?
#
loop_
_entity_poly.entity_id
_entity_poly.type
_entity_poly.pdbx_seq_one_letter_code
_entity_poly.pdbx_strand_id
1 'polypeptide(L)'
;MKFVLTISALDPSGGAGVSADIKVVRALGFHPCSIITALTAQNSSKLFSVHAVDVEIIEEQFDVLFSELDFSAVKIGVVPSLEIAKVVSNRIEKLDCPKVLDPVLEAGVGGKLGEKSAYELLMPKVSVVTPNYTEAKLLGSKTDPEELALELFKKYGCSVVITGGELKGRDVVCDRGRIYSVEAELISGNFHGTGCVYSTALACYLANNSLEDAVRKARIFVLESVKKGFKVRNRIYVNP
;
A
#
# COMPACT_ATOMS: atom_id res chain seq x y z
N MET A 1 -11.81 -19.59 6.62
CA MET A 1 -11.34 -18.19 6.85
C MET A 1 -10.51 -17.79 5.65
N LYS A 2 -10.65 -16.55 5.14
CA LYS A 2 -9.84 -16.07 4.00
C LYS A 2 -8.59 -15.39 4.52
N PHE A 3 -7.44 -15.63 3.88
CA PHE A 3 -6.16 -15.07 4.25
C PHE A 3 -5.79 -13.91 3.33
N VAL A 4 -5.19 -12.85 3.89
CA VAL A 4 -4.61 -11.72 3.13
C VAL A 4 -3.15 -11.59 3.52
N LEU A 5 -2.29 -11.61 2.51
CA LEU A 5 -0.85 -11.46 2.69
C LEU A 5 -0.47 -9.97 2.64
N THR A 6 0.28 -9.52 3.63
CA THR A 6 0.90 -8.19 3.64
C THR A 6 2.42 -8.32 3.57
N ILE A 7 3.07 -7.57 2.69
CA ILE A 7 4.50 -7.57 2.46
C ILE A 7 4.98 -6.14 2.66
N SER A 8 5.60 -5.82 3.79
CA SER A 8 5.99 -4.43 4.10
C SER A 8 6.97 -4.36 5.27
N ALA A 9 7.46 -3.15 5.56
CA ALA A 9 8.26 -2.90 6.75
C ALA A 9 7.42 -2.88 8.02
N LEU A 10 8.03 -3.23 9.13
CA LEU A 10 7.47 -3.09 10.47
C LEU A 10 7.64 -1.66 10.97
N ASP A 11 6.54 -0.98 11.28
CA ASP A 11 6.51 0.27 12.05
C ASP A 11 6.27 -0.05 13.53
N PRO A 12 7.27 0.15 14.42
CA PRO A 12 7.16 -0.16 15.85
C PRO A 12 6.15 0.76 16.57
N SER A 13 5.81 1.91 15.98
CA SER A 13 4.80 2.81 16.55
C SER A 13 3.36 2.28 16.38
N GLY A 14 3.17 1.28 15.51
CA GLY A 14 1.88 0.67 15.25
C GLY A 14 0.94 1.49 14.36
N GLY A 15 1.42 2.61 13.79
CA GLY A 15 0.59 3.53 13.00
C GLY A 15 0.61 3.28 11.50
N ALA A 16 1.62 2.58 10.97
CA ALA A 16 1.79 2.30 9.55
C ALA A 16 2.41 0.91 9.32
N GLY A 17 2.78 0.62 8.07
CA GLY A 17 3.42 -0.64 7.69
C GLY A 17 2.62 -1.86 8.07
N VAL A 18 3.29 -2.99 8.28
CA VAL A 18 2.66 -4.27 8.65
C VAL A 18 1.77 -4.15 9.89
N SER A 19 2.16 -3.30 10.86
CA SER A 19 1.37 -3.09 12.08
C SER A 19 -0.03 -2.51 11.81
N ALA A 20 -0.14 -1.59 10.86
CA ALA A 20 -1.42 -1.05 10.42
C ALA A 20 -2.16 -2.05 9.51
N ASP A 21 -1.43 -2.72 8.61
CA ASP A 21 -1.99 -3.70 7.67
C ASP A 21 -2.72 -4.83 8.43
N ILE A 22 -2.12 -5.39 9.47
CA ILE A 22 -2.72 -6.42 10.33
C ILE A 22 -4.06 -5.95 10.92
N LYS A 23 -4.12 -4.72 11.43
CA LYS A 23 -5.34 -4.15 12.01
C LYS A 23 -6.45 -4.05 10.97
N VAL A 24 -6.14 -3.52 9.77
CA VAL A 24 -7.09 -3.38 8.67
C VAL A 24 -7.63 -4.74 8.23
N VAL A 25 -6.75 -5.71 7.99
CA VAL A 25 -7.13 -7.05 7.56
C VAL A 25 -8.07 -7.69 8.57
N ARG A 26 -7.77 -7.56 9.89
CA ARG A 26 -8.64 -8.07 10.97
C ARG A 26 -9.97 -7.35 11.04
N ALA A 27 -9.98 -6.02 10.95
CA ALA A 27 -11.20 -5.23 10.98
C ALA A 27 -12.16 -5.56 9.83
N LEU A 28 -11.61 -6.00 8.67
CA LEU A 28 -12.38 -6.41 7.51
C LEU A 28 -12.74 -7.92 7.49
N GLY A 29 -12.46 -8.65 8.57
CA GLY A 29 -12.89 -10.05 8.75
C GLY A 29 -11.99 -11.09 8.08
N PHE A 30 -10.79 -10.70 7.64
CA PHE A 30 -9.78 -11.62 7.10
C PHE A 30 -8.76 -12.04 8.16
N HIS A 31 -7.96 -13.07 7.85
CA HIS A 31 -6.79 -13.44 8.66
C HIS A 31 -5.53 -12.81 8.04
N PRO A 32 -4.79 -11.98 8.77
CA PRO A 32 -3.55 -11.39 8.26
C PRO A 32 -2.40 -12.38 8.34
N CYS A 33 -1.66 -12.50 7.24
CA CYS A 33 -0.34 -13.09 7.19
C CYS A 33 0.64 -12.01 6.73
N SER A 34 1.88 -12.05 7.23
CA SER A 34 2.81 -10.96 6.97
C SER A 34 4.21 -11.44 6.65
N ILE A 35 4.83 -10.81 5.63
CA ILE A 35 6.24 -10.92 5.31
C ILE A 35 6.89 -9.58 5.63
N ILE A 36 7.91 -9.60 6.48
CA ILE A 36 8.61 -8.39 6.91
C ILE A 36 9.79 -8.14 5.98
N THR A 37 9.77 -6.98 5.30
CA THR A 37 10.83 -6.56 4.36
C THR A 37 11.90 -5.70 5.02
N ALA A 38 11.55 -4.99 6.10
CA ALA A 38 12.46 -4.17 6.88
C ALA A 38 11.93 -3.95 8.29
N LEU A 39 12.84 -3.71 9.21
CA LEU A 39 12.54 -3.16 10.54
C LEU A 39 12.85 -1.67 10.52
N THR A 40 11.94 -0.84 11.00
CA THR A 40 12.20 0.59 11.16
C THR A 40 12.33 0.97 12.61
N ALA A 41 13.19 1.95 12.90
CA ALA A 41 13.16 2.69 14.15
C ALA A 41 12.53 4.05 13.85
N GLN A 42 11.22 4.17 14.11
CA GLN A 42 10.46 5.40 13.86
C GLN A 42 9.43 5.67 14.97
N ASN A 43 9.02 6.92 15.06
CA ASN A 43 7.93 7.36 15.92
C ASN A 43 7.06 8.39 15.21
N SER A 44 6.13 9.02 15.92
CA SER A 44 5.21 10.03 15.36
C SER A 44 5.89 11.27 14.76
N SER A 45 7.20 11.46 14.96
CA SER A 45 7.90 12.69 14.59
C SER A 45 9.07 12.45 13.63
N LYS A 46 9.68 11.26 13.63
CA LYS A 46 10.92 11.00 12.89
C LYS A 46 11.11 9.52 12.57
N LEU A 47 11.65 9.26 11.39
CA LEU A 47 12.30 8.01 11.01
C LEU A 47 13.79 8.11 11.37
N PHE A 48 14.28 7.23 12.24
CA PHE A 48 15.67 7.19 12.69
C PHE A 48 16.53 6.26 11.84
N SER A 49 16.03 5.06 11.57
CA SER A 49 16.74 4.07 10.74
C SER A 49 15.78 3.09 10.08
N VAL A 50 16.25 2.48 8.99
CA VAL A 50 15.61 1.39 8.27
C VAL A 50 16.62 0.26 8.13
N HIS A 51 16.29 -0.91 8.60
CA HIS A 51 17.09 -2.12 8.49
C HIS A 51 16.36 -3.12 7.60
N ALA A 52 16.85 -3.31 6.39
CA ALA A 52 16.33 -4.34 5.49
C ALA A 52 16.48 -5.72 6.14
N VAL A 53 15.50 -6.58 5.96
CA VAL A 53 15.59 -7.99 6.34
C VAL A 53 16.39 -8.70 5.25
N ASP A 54 17.25 -9.65 5.66
CA ASP A 54 18.05 -10.45 4.75
C ASP A 54 17.15 -11.23 3.77
N VAL A 55 17.57 -11.31 2.51
CA VAL A 55 16.79 -11.92 1.43
C VAL A 55 16.45 -13.38 1.74
N GLU A 56 17.38 -14.12 2.32
CA GLU A 56 17.19 -15.51 2.72
C GLU A 56 16.04 -15.66 3.74
N ILE A 57 15.96 -14.75 4.71
CA ILE A 57 14.87 -14.75 5.70
C ILE A 57 13.54 -14.43 5.03
N ILE A 58 13.52 -13.52 4.05
CA ILE A 58 12.31 -13.18 3.30
C ILE A 58 11.85 -14.41 2.48
N GLU A 59 12.78 -15.13 1.84
CA GLU A 59 12.46 -16.37 1.11
C GLU A 59 11.89 -17.43 2.03
N GLU A 60 12.49 -17.64 3.19
CA GLU A 60 11.99 -18.59 4.20
C GLU A 60 10.57 -18.22 4.69
N GLN A 61 10.29 -16.91 4.93
CA GLN A 61 8.94 -16.46 5.27
C GLN A 61 7.92 -16.81 4.17
N PHE A 62 8.29 -16.64 2.90
CA PHE A 62 7.43 -17.07 1.79
C PHE A 62 7.22 -18.57 1.75
N ASP A 63 8.29 -19.35 1.90
CA ASP A 63 8.24 -20.81 1.78
C ASP A 63 7.30 -21.43 2.83
N VAL A 64 7.41 -21.02 4.09
CA VAL A 64 6.54 -21.53 5.16
C VAL A 64 5.08 -21.13 4.95
N LEU A 65 4.79 -19.89 4.55
CA LEU A 65 3.41 -19.45 4.34
C LEU A 65 2.79 -20.11 3.09
N PHE A 66 3.55 -20.23 2.01
CA PHE A 66 3.04 -20.79 0.75
C PHE A 66 2.90 -22.31 0.78
N SER A 67 3.54 -23.00 1.75
CA SER A 67 3.36 -24.44 1.94
C SER A 67 2.00 -24.81 2.53
N GLU A 68 1.29 -23.86 3.17
CA GLU A 68 0.09 -24.15 3.95
C GLU A 68 -1.13 -23.32 3.55
N LEU A 69 -0.93 -22.13 2.93
CA LEU A 69 -1.98 -21.12 2.82
C LEU A 69 -2.20 -20.63 1.39
N ASP A 70 -3.47 -20.52 1.02
CA ASP A 70 -3.93 -19.82 -0.16
C ASP A 70 -4.41 -18.42 0.21
N PHE A 71 -3.99 -17.42 -0.57
CA PHE A 71 -4.30 -16.01 -0.32
C PHE A 71 -5.41 -15.49 -1.20
N SER A 72 -6.34 -14.74 -0.60
CA SER A 72 -7.44 -14.07 -1.30
C SER A 72 -7.04 -12.71 -1.86
N ALA A 73 -6.00 -12.10 -1.32
CA ALA A 73 -5.40 -10.85 -1.81
C ALA A 73 -4.00 -10.66 -1.23
N VAL A 74 -3.20 -9.83 -1.90
CA VAL A 74 -1.87 -9.41 -1.45
C VAL A 74 -1.80 -7.88 -1.40
N LYS A 75 -1.27 -7.33 -0.31
CA LYS A 75 -0.85 -5.93 -0.24
C LYS A 75 0.67 -5.85 -0.11
N ILE A 76 1.28 -5.04 -0.94
CA ILE A 76 2.72 -4.77 -0.90
C ILE A 76 2.91 -3.29 -0.54
N GLY A 77 3.71 -3.02 0.48
CA GLY A 77 4.07 -1.67 0.91
C GLY A 77 5.56 -1.38 0.73
N VAL A 78 6.26 -1.09 1.81
CA VAL A 78 7.69 -0.75 1.77
C VAL A 78 8.53 -1.92 1.28
N VAL A 79 9.27 -1.69 0.19
CA VAL A 79 10.30 -2.59 -0.35
C VAL A 79 11.61 -1.80 -0.45
N PRO A 80 12.56 -2.02 0.48
CA PRO A 80 13.70 -1.13 0.68
C PRO A 80 14.79 -1.25 -0.40
N SER A 81 14.83 -2.34 -1.16
CA SER A 81 15.88 -2.56 -2.16
C SER A 81 15.36 -3.31 -3.40
N LEU A 82 16.09 -3.16 -4.52
CA LEU A 82 15.82 -3.88 -5.75
C LEU A 82 15.99 -5.41 -5.57
N GLU A 83 16.91 -5.84 -4.72
CA GLU A 83 17.16 -7.25 -4.43
C GLU A 83 15.93 -7.91 -3.79
N ILE A 84 15.39 -7.28 -2.74
CA ILE A 84 14.13 -7.73 -2.11
C ILE A 84 12.97 -7.69 -3.11
N ALA A 85 12.90 -6.65 -3.96
CA ALA A 85 11.87 -6.56 -4.98
C ALA A 85 11.90 -7.73 -5.97
N LYS A 86 13.08 -8.24 -6.34
CA LYS A 86 13.22 -9.43 -7.20
C LYS A 86 12.62 -10.66 -6.54
N VAL A 87 12.92 -10.89 -5.27
CA VAL A 87 12.32 -12.02 -4.52
C VAL A 87 10.82 -11.87 -4.44
N VAL A 88 10.32 -10.71 -4.00
CA VAL A 88 8.88 -10.45 -3.90
C VAL A 88 8.20 -10.67 -5.25
N SER A 89 8.76 -10.10 -6.35
CA SER A 89 8.23 -10.25 -7.71
C SER A 89 8.05 -11.72 -8.12
N ASN A 90 9.11 -12.53 -7.93
CA ASN A 90 9.11 -13.94 -8.30
C ASN A 90 8.08 -14.76 -7.49
N ARG A 91 7.90 -14.41 -6.21
CA ARG A 91 6.97 -15.09 -5.32
C ARG A 91 5.51 -14.74 -5.60
N ILE A 92 5.20 -13.46 -5.74
CA ILE A 92 3.81 -13.00 -5.97
C ILE A 92 3.28 -13.35 -7.35
N GLU A 93 4.15 -13.52 -8.35
CA GLU A 93 3.75 -13.91 -9.71
C GLU A 93 3.02 -15.25 -9.74
N LYS A 94 3.33 -16.15 -8.80
CA LYS A 94 2.71 -17.49 -8.67
C LYS A 94 1.30 -17.46 -8.06
N LEU A 95 0.86 -16.33 -7.52
CA LEU A 95 -0.44 -16.20 -6.85
C LEU A 95 -1.52 -15.75 -7.84
N ASP A 96 -2.63 -16.47 -7.86
CA ASP A 96 -3.82 -16.11 -8.64
C ASP A 96 -4.84 -15.36 -7.76
N CYS A 97 -4.45 -14.18 -7.28
CA CYS A 97 -5.30 -13.30 -6.49
C CYS A 97 -4.96 -11.83 -6.75
N PRO A 98 -5.86 -10.88 -6.43
CA PRO A 98 -5.58 -9.45 -6.55
C PRO A 98 -4.36 -9.02 -5.73
N LYS A 99 -3.52 -8.19 -6.31
CA LYS A 99 -2.30 -7.65 -5.70
C LYS A 99 -2.34 -6.12 -5.75
N VAL A 100 -2.21 -5.47 -4.61
CA VAL A 100 -2.16 -4.00 -4.47
C VAL A 100 -0.76 -3.58 -4.03
N LEU A 101 -0.14 -2.68 -4.78
CA LEU A 101 1.15 -2.10 -4.48
C LEU A 101 0.98 -0.65 -4.01
N ASP A 102 1.43 -0.38 -2.81
CA ASP A 102 1.58 0.96 -2.23
C ASP A 102 3.07 1.38 -2.37
N PRO A 103 3.43 2.25 -3.33
CA PRO A 103 4.83 2.51 -3.66
C PRO A 103 5.44 3.56 -2.70
N VAL A 104 5.56 3.20 -1.43
CA VAL A 104 6.02 4.09 -0.36
C VAL A 104 7.51 4.43 -0.53
N LEU A 105 7.81 5.55 -1.15
CA LEU A 105 9.18 6.03 -1.36
C LEU A 105 9.75 6.68 -0.10
N GLU A 106 8.91 7.43 0.63
CA GLU A 106 9.31 8.17 1.83
C GLU A 106 8.33 7.95 2.99
N ALA A 107 8.87 8.00 4.21
CA ALA A 107 8.04 8.00 5.40
C ALA A 107 7.23 9.30 5.49
N GLY A 108 6.00 9.25 5.97
CA GLY A 108 5.19 10.45 6.19
C GLY A 108 5.78 11.45 7.21
N VAL A 109 6.85 11.08 7.91
CA VAL A 109 7.68 11.95 8.79
C VAL A 109 8.96 12.43 8.11
N GLY A 110 9.13 12.15 6.81
CA GLY A 110 10.35 12.32 6.05
C GLY A 110 11.34 11.16 6.23
N GLY A 111 12.20 10.99 5.25
CA GLY A 111 13.21 9.94 5.19
C GLY A 111 12.86 8.82 4.20
N LYS A 112 13.88 8.35 3.49
CA LYS A 112 13.77 7.32 2.44
C LYS A 112 13.38 5.98 3.06
N LEU A 113 12.38 5.31 2.48
CA LEU A 113 11.93 3.98 2.86
C LEU A 113 12.11 2.96 1.73
N GLY A 114 11.71 3.30 0.52
CA GLY A 114 11.76 2.41 -0.63
C GLY A 114 12.65 2.93 -1.76
N GLU A 115 12.91 2.08 -2.74
CA GLU A 115 13.63 2.44 -3.94
C GLU A 115 12.68 2.49 -5.15
N LYS A 116 12.78 3.55 -5.96
CA LYS A 116 11.99 3.68 -7.19
C LYS A 116 12.14 2.47 -8.11
N SER A 117 13.36 2.01 -8.32
CA SER A 117 13.66 0.84 -9.15
C SER A 117 12.98 -0.45 -8.66
N ALA A 118 12.83 -0.60 -7.34
CA ALA A 118 12.12 -1.73 -6.74
C ALA A 118 10.62 -1.71 -7.12
N TYR A 119 10.00 -0.54 -7.04
CA TYR A 119 8.59 -0.39 -7.41
C TYR A 119 8.36 -0.50 -8.93
N GLU A 120 9.25 0.06 -9.74
CA GLU A 120 9.20 -0.10 -11.21
C GLU A 120 9.28 -1.57 -11.64
N LEU A 121 10.03 -2.41 -10.92
CA LEU A 121 10.08 -3.86 -11.14
C LEU A 121 8.76 -4.55 -10.74
N LEU A 122 8.13 -4.11 -9.65
CA LEU A 122 6.93 -4.75 -9.09
C LEU A 122 5.63 -4.35 -9.80
N MET A 123 5.54 -3.12 -10.33
CA MET A 123 4.33 -2.62 -10.96
C MET A 123 3.74 -3.52 -12.05
N PRO A 124 4.53 -4.12 -12.98
CA PRO A 124 3.98 -5.03 -13.99
C PRO A 124 3.44 -6.35 -13.42
N LYS A 125 3.68 -6.64 -12.15
CA LYS A 125 3.31 -7.90 -11.47
C LYS A 125 2.11 -7.77 -10.54
N VAL A 126 1.54 -6.57 -10.43
CA VAL A 126 0.40 -6.30 -9.54
C VAL A 126 -0.85 -5.92 -10.33
N SER A 127 -2.00 -6.04 -9.68
CA SER A 127 -3.29 -5.66 -10.26
C SER A 127 -3.49 -4.16 -10.23
N VAL A 128 -3.08 -3.51 -9.13
CA VAL A 128 -3.30 -2.08 -8.87
C VAL A 128 -2.11 -1.49 -8.13
N VAL A 129 -1.72 -0.28 -8.50
CA VAL A 129 -0.77 0.56 -7.76
C VAL A 129 -1.49 1.78 -7.18
N THR A 130 -1.14 2.20 -5.94
CA THR A 130 -1.83 3.25 -5.20
C THR A 130 -0.92 4.41 -4.77
N PRO A 131 -0.18 5.07 -5.68
CA PRO A 131 0.66 6.19 -5.33
C PRO A 131 -0.17 7.38 -4.82
N ASN A 132 0.37 8.17 -3.88
CA ASN A 132 -0.09 9.54 -3.72
C ASN A 132 0.36 10.39 -4.92
N TYR A 133 -0.11 11.64 -5.01
CA TYR A 133 0.19 12.47 -6.18
C TYR A 133 1.69 12.80 -6.30
N THR A 134 2.38 13.00 -5.19
CA THR A 134 3.83 13.24 -5.18
C THR A 134 4.61 11.99 -5.65
N GLU A 135 4.26 10.80 -5.17
CA GLU A 135 4.85 9.53 -5.63
C GLU A 135 4.56 9.28 -7.11
N ALA A 136 3.32 9.53 -7.56
CA ALA A 136 2.95 9.39 -8.96
C ALA A 136 3.81 10.26 -9.88
N LYS A 137 4.09 11.51 -9.51
CA LYS A 137 5.00 12.41 -10.25
C LYS A 137 6.46 11.93 -10.28
N LEU A 138 6.90 11.22 -9.25
CA LEU A 138 8.24 10.60 -9.25
C LEU A 138 8.32 9.39 -10.18
N LEU A 139 7.19 8.70 -10.42
CA LEU A 139 7.10 7.50 -11.25
C LEU A 139 6.81 7.81 -12.73
N GLY A 140 6.14 8.93 -13.01
CA GLY A 140 5.78 9.40 -14.34
C GLY A 140 6.40 10.75 -14.69
N SER A 141 5.87 11.39 -15.73
CA SER A 141 6.35 12.68 -16.24
C SER A 141 5.26 13.76 -16.35
N LYS A 142 3.98 13.36 -16.30
CA LYS A 142 2.84 14.27 -16.43
C LYS A 142 2.54 14.98 -15.12
N THR A 143 1.89 16.14 -15.23
CA THR A 143 1.44 16.93 -14.08
C THR A 143 -0.07 16.87 -13.87
N ASP A 144 -0.85 16.70 -14.93
CA ASP A 144 -2.28 16.45 -14.78
C ASP A 144 -2.51 15.04 -14.21
N PRO A 145 -3.30 14.88 -13.13
CA PRO A 145 -3.48 13.58 -12.48
C PRO A 145 -4.11 12.51 -13.37
N GLU A 146 -4.99 12.88 -14.30
CA GLU A 146 -5.65 11.94 -15.21
C GLU A 146 -4.69 11.47 -16.30
N GLU A 147 -3.94 12.42 -16.90
CA GLU A 147 -2.88 12.08 -17.85
C GLU A 147 -1.78 11.25 -17.21
N LEU A 148 -1.41 11.56 -15.95
CA LEU A 148 -0.41 10.84 -15.18
C LEU A 148 -0.85 9.41 -14.88
N ALA A 149 -2.10 9.21 -14.45
CA ALA A 149 -2.65 7.87 -14.22
C ALA A 149 -2.65 7.03 -15.51
N LEU A 150 -3.01 7.63 -16.65
CA LEU A 150 -2.99 6.97 -17.96
C LEU A 150 -1.56 6.66 -18.42
N GLU A 151 -0.61 7.57 -18.20
CA GLU A 151 0.81 7.35 -18.49
C GLU A 151 1.35 6.13 -17.72
N LEU A 152 1.11 6.09 -16.40
CA LEU A 152 1.57 5.00 -15.56
C LEU A 152 0.92 3.67 -15.95
N PHE A 153 -0.39 3.67 -16.26
CA PHE A 153 -1.07 2.48 -16.78
C PHE A 153 -0.43 1.98 -18.08
N LYS A 154 -0.18 2.87 -19.06
CA LYS A 154 0.46 2.49 -20.33
C LYS A 154 1.87 1.97 -20.15
N LYS A 155 2.61 2.53 -19.18
CA LYS A 155 4.00 2.15 -18.92
C LYS A 155 4.12 0.80 -18.21
N TYR A 156 3.25 0.50 -17.26
CA TYR A 156 3.39 -0.65 -16.36
C TYR A 156 2.34 -1.74 -16.54
N GLY A 157 1.21 -1.45 -17.19
CA GLY A 157 0.16 -2.43 -17.48
C GLY A 157 -0.79 -2.76 -16.31
N CYS A 158 -0.58 -2.20 -15.13
CA CYS A 158 -1.45 -2.36 -13.96
C CYS A 158 -2.43 -1.19 -13.83
N SER A 159 -3.60 -1.40 -13.22
CA SER A 159 -4.50 -0.29 -12.88
C SER A 159 -3.84 0.68 -11.90
N VAL A 160 -4.17 1.96 -11.97
CA VAL A 160 -3.55 3.03 -11.18
C VAL A 160 -4.63 3.76 -10.40
N VAL A 161 -4.40 3.97 -9.12
CA VAL A 161 -5.23 4.82 -8.27
C VAL A 161 -4.35 5.89 -7.63
N ILE A 162 -4.33 7.10 -8.20
CA ILE A 162 -3.66 8.24 -7.56
C ILE A 162 -4.54 8.71 -6.41
N THR A 163 -4.05 8.55 -5.18
CA THR A 163 -4.87 8.78 -3.97
C THR A 163 -5.14 10.25 -3.70
N GLY A 164 -6.36 10.57 -3.26
CA GLY A 164 -6.90 11.91 -3.19
C GLY A 164 -6.43 12.79 -2.03
N GLY A 165 -5.50 12.34 -1.17
CA GLY A 165 -5.03 13.13 -0.03
C GLY A 165 -4.50 14.51 -0.44
N GLU A 166 -3.72 14.59 -1.51
CA GLU A 166 -3.18 15.81 -2.10
C GLU A 166 -4.08 16.40 -3.19
N LEU A 167 -5.13 15.68 -3.61
CA LEU A 167 -6.08 16.06 -4.66
C LEU A 167 -7.46 16.46 -4.10
N LYS A 168 -7.50 17.08 -2.93
CA LYS A 168 -8.72 17.58 -2.26
C LYS A 168 -9.80 16.51 -2.05
N GLY A 169 -9.39 15.26 -1.77
CA GLY A 169 -10.31 14.14 -1.54
C GLY A 169 -10.73 13.39 -2.80
N ARG A 170 -10.19 13.71 -3.99
CA ARG A 170 -10.51 13.07 -5.26
C ARG A 170 -9.44 12.03 -5.62
N ASP A 171 -9.76 10.74 -5.53
CA ASP A 171 -8.93 9.70 -6.13
C ASP A 171 -9.11 9.69 -7.65
N VAL A 172 -8.01 9.63 -8.40
CA VAL A 172 -8.03 9.48 -9.86
C VAL A 172 -7.66 8.05 -10.20
N VAL A 173 -8.56 7.37 -10.90
CA VAL A 173 -8.43 5.95 -11.23
C VAL A 173 -8.26 5.78 -12.74
N CYS A 174 -7.25 5.01 -13.13
CA CYS A 174 -7.13 4.44 -14.48
C CYS A 174 -7.26 2.92 -14.38
N ASP A 175 -8.42 2.39 -14.76
CA ASP A 175 -8.69 0.95 -14.79
C ASP A 175 -8.78 0.47 -16.24
N ARG A 176 -7.83 -0.36 -16.64
CA ARG A 176 -7.75 -0.90 -18.02
C ARG A 176 -7.87 0.18 -19.11
N GLY A 177 -7.28 1.35 -18.86
CA GLY A 177 -7.30 2.50 -19.74
C GLY A 177 -8.54 3.41 -19.64
N ARG A 178 -9.57 3.03 -18.85
CA ARG A 178 -10.71 3.89 -18.53
C ARG A 178 -10.35 4.77 -17.35
N ILE A 179 -10.51 6.10 -17.49
CA ILE A 179 -10.27 7.06 -16.43
C ILE A 179 -11.59 7.47 -15.78
N TYR A 180 -11.60 7.51 -14.46
CA TYR A 180 -12.69 8.05 -13.65
C TYR A 180 -12.18 8.55 -12.31
N SER A 181 -13.01 9.28 -11.58
CA SER A 181 -12.67 9.78 -10.24
C SER A 181 -13.64 9.26 -9.20
N VAL A 182 -13.11 9.06 -7.99
CA VAL A 182 -13.90 8.76 -6.80
C VAL A 182 -13.66 9.87 -5.79
N GLU A 183 -14.72 10.60 -5.46
CA GLU A 183 -14.67 11.70 -4.50
C GLU A 183 -15.12 11.23 -3.12
N ALA A 184 -14.48 11.74 -2.08
CA ALA A 184 -14.89 11.57 -0.70
C ALA A 184 -14.49 12.81 0.11
N GLU A 185 -15.17 12.98 1.23
CA GLU A 185 -14.82 13.99 2.22
C GLU A 185 -13.32 13.91 2.57
N LEU A 186 -12.66 15.07 2.62
CA LEU A 186 -11.28 15.19 3.10
C LEU A 186 -11.30 15.78 4.52
N ILE A 187 -10.89 14.98 5.49
CA ILE A 187 -10.66 15.48 6.84
C ILE A 187 -9.26 16.09 6.89
N SER A 188 -9.17 17.36 7.26
CA SER A 188 -7.88 18.04 7.42
C SER A 188 -7.18 17.56 8.69
N GLY A 189 -5.88 17.26 8.59
CA GLY A 189 -5.09 16.83 9.73
C GLY A 189 -3.74 16.25 9.32
N ASN A 190 -2.86 16.09 10.31
CA ASN A 190 -1.57 15.42 10.13
C ASN A 190 -1.72 13.96 10.55
N PHE A 191 -2.09 13.10 9.62
CA PHE A 191 -2.38 11.69 9.87
C PHE A 191 -1.15 10.81 9.67
N HIS A 192 -1.11 9.69 10.40
CA HIS A 192 -0.12 8.64 10.26
C HIS A 192 -0.80 7.33 9.83
N GLY A 193 -0.37 6.77 8.71
CA GLY A 193 -0.80 5.47 8.22
C GLY A 193 -1.99 5.47 7.25
N THR A 194 -2.54 6.62 6.84
CA THR A 194 -3.69 6.68 5.92
C THR A 194 -3.45 5.93 4.60
N GLY A 195 -2.26 6.05 3.99
CA GLY A 195 -1.89 5.33 2.76
C GLY A 195 -1.90 3.81 2.97
N CYS A 196 -1.22 3.33 4.02
CA CYS A 196 -1.20 1.89 4.35
C CYS A 196 -2.61 1.36 4.65
N VAL A 197 -3.42 2.10 5.40
CA VAL A 197 -4.81 1.71 5.67
C VAL A 197 -5.63 1.64 4.39
N TYR A 198 -5.47 2.64 3.49
CA TYR A 198 -6.15 2.67 2.19
C TYR A 198 -5.77 1.49 1.31
N SER A 199 -4.49 1.29 1.06
CA SER A 199 -3.99 0.24 0.16
C SER A 199 -4.31 -1.17 0.66
N THR A 200 -4.28 -1.38 1.98
CA THR A 200 -4.64 -2.65 2.59
C THR A 200 -6.15 -2.90 2.54
N ALA A 201 -6.98 -1.88 2.82
CA ALA A 201 -8.43 -2.00 2.67
C ALA A 201 -8.82 -2.27 1.21
N LEU A 202 -8.16 -1.59 0.26
CA LEU A 202 -8.36 -1.84 -1.17
C LEU A 202 -8.05 -3.29 -1.53
N ALA A 203 -6.93 -3.85 -1.04
CA ALA A 203 -6.58 -5.25 -1.29
C ALA A 203 -7.65 -6.21 -0.75
N CYS A 204 -8.11 -5.99 0.49
CA CYS A 204 -9.18 -6.79 1.08
C CYS A 204 -10.48 -6.72 0.29
N TYR A 205 -10.88 -5.52 -0.15
CA TYR A 205 -12.12 -5.36 -0.92
C TYR A 205 -12.02 -5.93 -2.33
N LEU A 206 -10.87 -5.86 -2.99
CA LEU A 206 -10.64 -6.44 -4.32
C LEU A 206 -10.80 -7.97 -4.34
N ALA A 207 -10.65 -8.65 -3.21
CA ALA A 207 -10.88 -10.08 -3.11
C ALA A 207 -12.29 -10.51 -3.54
N ASN A 208 -13.29 -9.60 -3.52
CA ASN A 208 -14.68 -9.93 -3.82
C ASN A 208 -15.44 -8.82 -4.59
N ASN A 209 -14.78 -7.76 -5.06
CA ASN A 209 -15.44 -6.61 -5.70
C ASN A 209 -14.68 -6.16 -6.95
N SER A 210 -15.35 -5.39 -7.80
CA SER A 210 -14.72 -4.62 -8.89
C SER A 210 -13.75 -3.58 -8.32
N LEU A 211 -12.83 -3.07 -9.15
CA LEU A 211 -11.90 -2.02 -8.71
C LEU A 211 -12.66 -0.75 -8.28
N GLU A 212 -13.68 -0.34 -9.03
CA GLU A 212 -14.47 0.86 -8.70
C GLU A 212 -15.15 0.75 -7.33
N ASP A 213 -15.80 -0.39 -7.04
CA ASP A 213 -16.45 -0.63 -5.75
C ASP A 213 -15.43 -0.74 -4.62
N ALA A 214 -14.30 -1.40 -4.87
CA ALA A 214 -13.23 -1.55 -3.88
C ALA A 214 -12.61 -0.20 -3.50
N VAL A 215 -12.37 0.70 -4.48
CA VAL A 215 -11.89 2.07 -4.24
C VAL A 215 -12.87 2.86 -3.39
N ARG A 216 -14.18 2.84 -3.74
CA ARG A 216 -15.23 3.52 -2.95
C ARG A 216 -15.27 3.03 -1.50
N LYS A 217 -15.24 1.71 -1.30
CA LYS A 217 -15.26 1.09 0.04
C LYS A 217 -13.99 1.41 0.84
N ALA A 218 -12.82 1.37 0.20
CA ALA A 218 -11.55 1.71 0.84
C ALA A 218 -11.52 3.18 1.30
N ARG A 219 -12.06 4.11 0.50
CA ARG A 219 -12.20 5.52 0.88
C ARG A 219 -13.09 5.70 2.12
N ILE A 220 -14.25 5.06 2.15
CA ILE A 220 -15.16 5.11 3.31
C ILE A 220 -14.46 4.53 4.54
N PHE A 221 -13.78 3.39 4.41
CA PHE A 221 -13.07 2.75 5.51
C PHE A 221 -11.97 3.64 6.10
N VAL A 222 -11.17 4.31 5.24
CA VAL A 222 -10.15 5.27 5.70
C VAL A 222 -10.80 6.44 6.43
N LEU A 223 -11.88 7.01 5.89
CA LEU A 223 -12.59 8.12 6.51
C LEU A 223 -13.06 7.76 7.93
N GLU A 224 -13.64 6.59 8.11
CA GLU A 224 -14.06 6.10 9.43
C GLU A 224 -12.89 5.83 10.36
N SER A 225 -11.78 5.26 9.84
CA SER A 225 -10.56 5.02 10.60
C SER A 225 -9.91 6.33 11.06
N VAL A 226 -9.98 7.38 10.25
CA VAL A 226 -9.55 8.75 10.62
C VAL A 226 -10.42 9.33 11.71
N LYS A 227 -11.76 9.20 11.62
CA LYS A 227 -12.70 9.68 12.64
C LYS A 227 -12.51 9.02 14.02
N LYS A 228 -12.06 7.75 14.03
CA LYS A 228 -11.72 7.00 15.25
C LYS A 228 -10.26 7.20 15.69
N GLY A 229 -9.48 7.98 14.95
CA GLY A 229 -8.06 8.22 15.20
C GLY A 229 -7.82 8.88 16.56
N PHE A 230 -6.64 8.65 17.10
CA PHE A 230 -6.19 9.23 18.37
C PHE A 230 -4.89 10.01 18.21
N LYS A 231 -4.76 11.07 18.99
CA LYS A 231 -3.63 11.99 18.90
C LYS A 231 -2.41 11.45 19.64
N VAL A 232 -1.27 11.41 18.94
CA VAL A 232 0.06 11.15 19.51
C VAL A 232 0.94 12.35 19.17
N ARG A 233 1.21 13.20 20.14
CA ARG A 233 1.90 14.48 19.94
C ARG A 233 1.23 15.33 18.85
N ASN A 234 1.93 15.58 17.73
CA ASN A 234 1.46 16.42 16.62
C ASN A 234 0.79 15.64 15.49
N ARG A 235 0.58 14.32 15.64
CA ARG A 235 -0.03 13.45 14.64
C ARG A 235 -1.25 12.73 15.17
N ILE A 236 -2.14 12.39 14.25
CA ILE A 236 -3.30 11.55 14.50
C ILE A 236 -3.00 10.17 13.90
N TYR A 237 -2.95 9.17 14.75
CA TYR A 237 -2.86 7.77 14.32
C TYR A 237 -4.25 7.30 13.89
N VAL A 238 -4.36 6.83 12.66
CA VAL A 238 -5.63 6.24 12.21
C VAL A 238 -5.90 4.93 12.93
N ASN A 239 -7.18 4.68 13.24
CA ASN A 239 -7.59 3.51 14.01
C ASN A 239 -8.62 2.71 13.19
N PRO A 240 -8.16 1.70 12.45
CA PRO A 240 -9.00 0.83 11.63
C PRO A 240 -10.02 0.03 12.44
#